data_32aa0fa44f4b836e8b9093f04917df55
#
_entry.id   32aa0fa44f4b836e8b9093f04917df55
#
_cell.length_a   1.000
_cell.length_b   1.000
_cell.length_c   1.000
_cell.angle_alpha   90.00
_cell.angle_beta   90.00
_cell.angle_gamma   90.00
#
_symmetry.space_group_name_H-M   'P 1'
#
loop_
_entity.id
_entity.type
_entity.pdbx_description
1 polymer ?
#
loop_
_entity_poly.entity_id
_entity_poly.type
_entity_poly.pdbx_seq_one_letter_code
_entity_poly.pdbx_strand_id
1 'polypeptide(L)'
;MHSHLITSDSTLFDALRRLNDLSGKVMTLIVTDADGRVTGTLTDGDIRRSLLRGVSLTDSVTDAMFRRFSFLRADDTDVRALRALRRRGLRLIPVLDADGRLVRLINTDETSTLLPVSAILMAGGKGERLRPLTLSSPKPLLRVGEKAIIDYNIEALRRAGVENIYVTVNYLADQLIAHFADTGVSCIREPRFLGTIGAARLAPLPAEGHTIVMNSDLLTSVSFEDLYLRHVDQDNDITIATTPYNLSVPYAVLATDGSRVTAIEEKPSLSFQANAGIYIFRNSLLLSLPADTRTDAPDLIEQVISAGGRVGFMPIAGTWIDIGSHDDFRHACRLMEHVSSLR
;
A
#
# COMPACT_ATOMS: atom_id res chain seq x y z
N MET A 1 -12.33 -13.84 -11.46
CA MET A 1 -11.69 -14.06 -12.77
C MET A 1 -12.69 -14.59 -13.80
N HIS A 2 -13.36 -15.73 -13.59
CA HIS A 2 -14.26 -16.37 -14.59
C HIS A 2 -15.40 -15.50 -15.11
N SER A 3 -15.92 -14.57 -14.33
CA SER A 3 -17.01 -13.67 -14.76
C SER A 3 -16.65 -12.73 -15.91
N HIS A 4 -15.37 -12.41 -16.07
CA HIS A 4 -14.86 -11.54 -17.15
C HIS A 4 -14.39 -12.28 -18.40
N LEU A 5 -14.45 -13.62 -18.44
CA LEU A 5 -13.97 -14.40 -19.57
C LEU A 5 -15.11 -14.72 -20.54
N ILE A 6 -14.82 -14.67 -21.84
CA ILE A 6 -15.69 -15.14 -22.91
C ILE A 6 -14.85 -15.79 -24.01
N THR A 7 -15.35 -16.85 -24.63
CA THR A 7 -14.65 -17.54 -25.71
C THR A 7 -14.92 -16.91 -27.05
N SER A 8 -13.99 -17.04 -27.99
CA SER A 8 -14.05 -16.45 -29.34
C SER A 8 -15.18 -16.98 -30.19
N ASP A 9 -15.76 -18.14 -29.86
CA ASP A 9 -16.91 -18.77 -30.53
C ASP A 9 -18.28 -18.25 -30.00
N SER A 10 -18.28 -17.44 -28.93
CA SER A 10 -19.48 -16.84 -28.37
C SER A 10 -20.05 -15.75 -29.29
N THR A 11 -21.35 -15.49 -29.15
CA THR A 11 -22.04 -14.41 -29.89
C THR A 11 -21.94 -13.06 -29.16
N LEU A 12 -22.22 -11.97 -29.88
CA LEU A 12 -22.35 -10.64 -29.27
C LEU A 12 -23.53 -10.57 -28.30
N PHE A 13 -24.57 -11.38 -28.50
CA PHE A 13 -25.66 -11.50 -27.54
C PHE A 13 -25.20 -12.09 -26.21
N ASP A 14 -24.37 -13.16 -26.25
CA ASP A 14 -23.80 -13.76 -25.06
C ASP A 14 -22.87 -12.77 -24.32
N ALA A 15 -22.11 -11.98 -25.09
CA ALA A 15 -21.25 -10.93 -24.52
C ALA A 15 -22.07 -9.85 -23.80
N LEU A 16 -23.15 -9.37 -24.40
CA LEU A 16 -24.03 -8.39 -23.75
C LEU A 16 -24.66 -8.93 -22.46
N ARG A 17 -25.10 -10.20 -22.48
CA ARG A 17 -25.61 -10.87 -21.29
C ARG A 17 -24.59 -10.91 -20.17
N ARG A 18 -23.34 -11.32 -20.48
CA ARG A 18 -22.24 -11.32 -19.48
C ARG A 18 -21.88 -9.93 -18.98
N LEU A 19 -21.85 -8.93 -19.87
CA LEU A 19 -21.60 -7.54 -19.44
C LEU A 19 -22.72 -7.03 -18.53
N ASN A 20 -23.98 -7.38 -18.80
CA ASN A 20 -25.10 -7.05 -17.92
C ASN A 20 -24.93 -7.66 -16.51
N ASP A 21 -24.45 -8.92 -16.42
CA ASP A 21 -24.17 -9.59 -15.16
C ASP A 21 -22.99 -8.95 -14.39
N LEU A 22 -22.15 -8.15 -15.08
CA LEU A 22 -21.07 -7.36 -14.49
C LEU A 22 -21.53 -5.94 -14.10
N SER A 23 -22.81 -5.62 -14.17
CA SER A 23 -23.34 -4.29 -13.78
C SER A 23 -22.88 -3.92 -12.37
N GLY A 24 -22.38 -2.69 -12.20
CA GLY A 24 -21.76 -2.23 -10.94
C GLY A 24 -20.29 -2.63 -10.76
N LYS A 25 -19.70 -3.38 -11.70
CA LYS A 25 -18.28 -3.75 -11.75
C LYS A 25 -17.61 -3.19 -13.00
N VAL A 26 -16.36 -3.58 -13.25
CA VAL A 26 -15.67 -3.21 -14.49
C VAL A 26 -16.28 -3.99 -15.66
N MET A 27 -17.02 -3.29 -16.53
CA MET A 27 -17.75 -3.87 -17.67
C MET A 27 -16.81 -4.11 -18.86
N THR A 28 -15.90 -5.05 -18.69
CA THR A 28 -14.93 -5.47 -19.73
C THR A 28 -14.83 -6.97 -19.72
N LEU A 29 -14.91 -7.59 -20.88
CA LEU A 29 -14.67 -9.01 -21.10
C LEU A 29 -13.30 -9.22 -21.74
N ILE A 30 -12.68 -10.33 -21.39
CA ILE A 30 -11.43 -10.83 -21.97
C ILE A 30 -11.83 -11.98 -22.89
N VAL A 31 -11.52 -11.86 -24.18
CA VAL A 31 -11.84 -12.88 -25.19
C VAL A 31 -10.67 -13.84 -25.30
N THR A 32 -10.96 -15.14 -25.16
CA THR A 32 -9.96 -16.22 -25.28
C THR A 32 -10.31 -17.13 -26.45
N ASP A 33 -9.29 -17.71 -27.06
CA ASP A 33 -9.46 -18.81 -28.03
C ASP A 33 -9.69 -20.16 -27.33
N ALA A 34 -9.81 -21.24 -28.12
CA ALA A 34 -10.01 -22.59 -27.63
C ALA A 34 -8.83 -23.11 -26.77
N ASP A 35 -7.63 -22.58 -26.97
CA ASP A 35 -6.42 -22.93 -26.21
C ASP A 35 -6.26 -22.09 -24.93
N GLY A 36 -7.20 -21.16 -24.64
CA GLY A 36 -7.19 -20.27 -23.49
C GLY A 36 -6.25 -19.07 -23.64
N ARG A 37 -5.77 -18.77 -24.85
CA ARG A 37 -4.98 -17.59 -25.15
C ARG A 37 -5.89 -16.38 -25.28
N VAL A 38 -5.46 -15.25 -24.75
CA VAL A 38 -6.19 -13.99 -24.86
C VAL A 38 -6.01 -13.41 -26.26
N THR A 39 -7.11 -13.23 -26.98
CA THR A 39 -7.15 -12.73 -28.35
C THR A 39 -7.67 -11.30 -28.47
N GLY A 40 -8.34 -10.81 -27.43
CA GLY A 40 -8.87 -9.45 -27.41
C GLY A 40 -9.58 -9.09 -26.10
N THR A 41 -10.03 -7.85 -26.04
CA THR A 41 -10.94 -7.35 -25.00
C THR A 41 -12.22 -6.85 -25.65
N LEU A 42 -13.32 -6.88 -24.91
CA LEU A 42 -14.63 -6.48 -25.40
C LEU A 42 -15.38 -5.69 -24.32
N THR A 43 -15.84 -4.50 -24.68
CA THR A 43 -16.67 -3.64 -23.82
C THR A 43 -18.05 -3.41 -24.46
N ASP A 44 -18.99 -2.90 -23.69
CA ASP A 44 -20.30 -2.44 -24.19
C ASP A 44 -20.13 -1.43 -25.35
N GLY A 45 -19.16 -0.52 -25.22
CA GLY A 45 -18.86 0.44 -26.27
C GLY A 45 -18.37 -0.19 -27.59
N ASP A 46 -17.61 -1.30 -27.51
CA ASP A 46 -17.15 -2.01 -28.70
C ASP A 46 -18.30 -2.68 -29.42
N ILE A 47 -19.17 -3.34 -28.68
CA ILE A 47 -20.38 -3.98 -29.21
C ILE A 47 -21.27 -2.93 -29.89
N ARG A 48 -21.58 -1.83 -29.23
CA ARG A 48 -22.40 -0.75 -29.76
C ARG A 48 -21.83 -0.19 -31.07
N ARG A 49 -20.53 0.07 -31.12
CA ARG A 49 -19.87 0.53 -32.36
C ARG A 49 -19.92 -0.49 -33.48
N SER A 50 -19.86 -1.78 -33.17
CA SER A 50 -19.95 -2.85 -34.17
C SER A 50 -21.36 -3.01 -34.72
N LEU A 51 -22.39 -2.91 -33.87
CA LEU A 51 -23.79 -2.89 -34.32
C LEU A 51 -24.08 -1.73 -35.29
N LEU A 52 -23.52 -0.53 -35.00
CA LEU A 52 -23.67 0.63 -35.92
C LEU A 52 -22.95 0.43 -37.26
N ARG A 53 -22.00 -0.50 -37.35
CA ARG A 53 -21.34 -0.90 -38.62
C ARG A 53 -22.06 -2.05 -39.34
N GLY A 54 -23.19 -2.54 -38.82
CA GLY A 54 -24.00 -3.60 -39.41
C GLY A 54 -23.68 -5.02 -38.93
N VAL A 55 -22.83 -5.18 -37.88
CA VAL A 55 -22.60 -6.48 -37.23
C VAL A 55 -23.88 -6.87 -36.47
N SER A 56 -24.29 -8.13 -36.53
CA SER A 56 -25.48 -8.65 -35.85
C SER A 56 -25.18 -9.14 -34.43
N LEU A 57 -26.18 -9.18 -33.55
CA LEU A 57 -26.05 -9.81 -32.24
C LEU A 57 -25.77 -11.31 -32.28
N THR A 58 -26.08 -11.97 -33.40
CA THR A 58 -25.78 -13.38 -33.62
C THR A 58 -24.38 -13.64 -34.14
N ASP A 59 -23.64 -12.58 -34.53
CA ASP A 59 -22.27 -12.71 -35.04
C ASP A 59 -21.28 -12.92 -33.86
N SER A 60 -20.09 -13.39 -34.21
CA SER A 60 -19.04 -13.70 -33.23
C SER A 60 -18.54 -12.47 -32.50
N VAL A 61 -18.15 -12.62 -31.23
CA VAL A 61 -17.46 -11.59 -30.45
C VAL A 61 -16.17 -11.12 -31.12
N THR A 62 -15.57 -11.94 -32.00
CA THR A 62 -14.36 -11.61 -32.76
C THR A 62 -14.54 -10.48 -33.75
N ASP A 63 -15.79 -10.19 -34.18
CA ASP A 63 -16.12 -9.12 -35.10
C ASP A 63 -16.22 -7.74 -34.40
N ALA A 64 -16.31 -7.73 -33.08
CA ALA A 64 -16.41 -6.52 -32.28
C ALA A 64 -15.21 -6.31 -31.33
N MET A 65 -14.47 -7.36 -30.97
CA MET A 65 -13.42 -7.26 -29.95
C MET A 65 -12.27 -6.35 -30.38
N PHE A 66 -11.67 -5.70 -29.40
CA PHE A 66 -10.46 -4.90 -29.58
C PHE A 66 -9.23 -5.78 -29.47
N ARG A 67 -8.52 -5.98 -30.61
CA ARG A 67 -7.37 -6.90 -30.72
C ARG A 67 -6.05 -6.29 -30.25
N ARG A 68 -5.92 -4.95 -30.23
CA ARG A 68 -4.70 -4.24 -29.79
C ARG A 68 -4.76 -3.89 -28.32
N PHE A 69 -5.23 -4.82 -27.50
CA PHE A 69 -5.38 -4.61 -26.07
C PHE A 69 -4.02 -4.51 -25.37
N SER A 70 -4.02 -3.86 -24.21
CA SER A 70 -2.84 -3.76 -23.36
C SER A 70 -2.88 -4.86 -22.29
N PHE A 71 -1.72 -5.42 -21.99
CA PHE A 71 -1.56 -6.48 -20.99
C PHE A 71 -0.22 -6.32 -20.26
N LEU A 72 -0.06 -7.04 -19.18
CA LEU A 72 1.24 -7.24 -18.50
C LEU A 72 1.67 -8.69 -18.71
N ARG A 73 2.97 -8.92 -18.67
CA ARG A 73 3.52 -10.28 -18.68
C ARG A 73 3.65 -10.79 -17.26
N ALA A 74 3.45 -12.08 -17.06
CA ALA A 74 3.53 -12.70 -15.73
C ALA A 74 4.95 -12.68 -15.15
N ASP A 75 5.97 -12.64 -16.02
CA ASP A 75 7.39 -12.52 -15.67
C ASP A 75 7.88 -11.06 -15.55
N ASP A 76 7.02 -10.08 -15.86
CA ASP A 76 7.32 -8.64 -15.77
C ASP A 76 6.53 -8.03 -14.61
N THR A 77 7.24 -7.81 -13.51
CA THR A 77 6.70 -7.18 -12.30
C THR A 77 6.98 -5.68 -12.27
N ASP A 78 7.27 -5.03 -13.42
CA ASP A 78 7.56 -3.60 -13.44
C ASP A 78 6.35 -2.78 -12.98
N VAL A 79 6.49 -2.22 -11.78
CA VAL A 79 5.52 -1.30 -11.16
C VAL A 79 5.19 -0.13 -12.10
N ARG A 80 6.16 0.34 -12.90
CA ARG A 80 5.98 1.45 -13.84
C ARG A 80 5.08 1.07 -15.01
N ALA A 81 5.16 -0.17 -15.50
CA ALA A 81 4.31 -0.66 -16.58
C ALA A 81 2.83 -0.63 -16.17
N LEU A 82 2.48 -1.16 -14.99
CA LEU A 82 1.12 -1.09 -14.45
C LEU A 82 0.66 0.37 -14.23
N ARG A 83 1.54 1.21 -13.67
CA ARG A 83 1.27 2.65 -13.48
C ARG A 83 0.96 3.36 -14.80
N ALA A 84 1.69 3.05 -15.86
CA ALA A 84 1.45 3.61 -17.19
C ALA A 84 0.09 3.20 -17.76
N LEU A 85 -0.29 1.93 -17.63
CA LEU A 85 -1.60 1.43 -18.08
C LEU A 85 -2.76 2.06 -17.30
N ARG A 86 -2.62 2.16 -15.97
CA ARG A 86 -3.60 2.82 -15.11
C ARG A 86 -3.79 4.29 -15.46
N ARG A 87 -2.70 5.04 -15.72
CA ARG A 87 -2.76 6.45 -16.17
C ARG A 87 -3.47 6.62 -17.51
N ARG A 88 -3.50 5.60 -18.36
CA ARG A 88 -4.28 5.57 -19.60
C ARG A 88 -5.76 5.25 -19.38
N GLY A 89 -6.19 5.06 -18.13
CA GLY A 89 -7.58 4.80 -17.76
C GLY A 89 -8.01 3.34 -17.92
N LEU A 90 -7.07 2.39 -18.06
CA LEU A 90 -7.41 0.97 -18.11
C LEU A 90 -7.81 0.48 -16.72
N ARG A 91 -9.03 -0.01 -16.60
CA ARG A 91 -9.58 -0.50 -15.33
C ARG A 91 -9.44 -2.01 -15.14
N LEU A 92 -9.35 -2.78 -16.22
CA LEU A 92 -9.11 -4.22 -16.19
C LEU A 92 -7.92 -4.55 -17.08
N ILE A 93 -6.88 -5.12 -16.49
CA ILE A 93 -5.62 -5.41 -17.18
C ILE A 93 -5.34 -6.91 -17.08
N PRO A 94 -5.31 -7.65 -18.20
CA PRO A 94 -4.91 -9.05 -18.21
C PRO A 94 -3.40 -9.18 -17.97
N VAL A 95 -3.01 -10.17 -17.17
CA VAL A 95 -1.63 -10.62 -17.00
C VAL A 95 -1.49 -11.96 -17.72
N LEU A 96 -0.56 -12.03 -18.67
CA LEU A 96 -0.40 -13.18 -19.56
C LEU A 96 0.92 -13.91 -19.31
N ASP A 97 0.92 -15.22 -19.47
CA ASP A 97 2.14 -16.01 -19.50
C ASP A 97 2.88 -15.86 -20.87
N ALA A 98 3.98 -16.60 -21.02
CA ALA A 98 4.79 -16.60 -22.24
C ALA A 98 4.01 -17.11 -23.48
N ASP A 99 3.00 -17.96 -23.27
CA ASP A 99 2.15 -18.53 -24.32
C ASP A 99 0.95 -17.64 -24.66
N GLY A 100 0.78 -16.50 -23.96
CA GLY A 100 -0.35 -15.58 -24.13
C GLY A 100 -1.63 -16.02 -23.40
N ARG A 101 -1.54 -16.98 -22.48
CA ARG A 101 -2.68 -17.43 -21.66
C ARG A 101 -2.86 -16.51 -20.45
N LEU A 102 -4.11 -16.36 -20.05
CA LEU A 102 -4.45 -15.54 -18.90
C LEU A 102 -4.02 -16.19 -17.58
N VAL A 103 -3.10 -15.55 -16.86
CA VAL A 103 -2.68 -15.93 -15.51
C VAL A 103 -3.57 -15.30 -14.46
N ARG A 104 -3.81 -13.99 -14.57
CA ARG A 104 -4.69 -13.23 -13.65
C ARG A 104 -5.25 -11.98 -14.33
N LEU A 105 -6.26 -11.38 -13.68
CA LEU A 105 -6.79 -10.07 -14.03
C LEU A 105 -6.52 -9.08 -12.91
N ILE A 106 -6.02 -7.90 -13.25
CA ILE A 106 -5.85 -6.79 -12.32
C ILE A 106 -7.00 -5.81 -12.53
N ASN A 107 -7.81 -5.65 -11.49
CA ASN A 107 -8.80 -4.59 -11.41
C ASN A 107 -8.16 -3.37 -10.74
N THR A 108 -7.94 -2.29 -11.48
CA THR A 108 -7.24 -1.10 -10.96
C THR A 108 -8.07 -0.28 -9.97
N ASP A 109 -9.38 -0.55 -9.84
CA ASP A 109 -10.22 0.02 -8.79
C ASP A 109 -9.93 -0.61 -7.42
N GLU A 110 -9.50 -1.88 -7.40
CA GLU A 110 -9.21 -2.67 -6.20
C GLU A 110 -7.72 -2.68 -5.88
N THR A 111 -6.87 -2.81 -6.93
CA THR A 111 -5.41 -2.94 -6.81
C THR A 111 -4.73 -1.82 -7.58
N SER A 112 -4.16 -0.85 -6.86
CA SER A 112 -3.57 0.34 -7.49
C SER A 112 -2.20 0.06 -8.13
N THR A 113 -1.45 -0.92 -7.59
CA THR A 113 -0.13 -1.31 -8.07
C THR A 113 0.17 -2.75 -7.64
N LEU A 114 1.30 -3.30 -8.05
CA LEU A 114 1.78 -4.63 -7.66
C LEU A 114 3.21 -4.49 -7.14
N LEU A 115 3.34 -4.17 -5.86
CA LEU A 115 4.64 -3.99 -5.26
C LEU A 115 5.31 -5.33 -4.97
N PRO A 116 6.52 -5.58 -5.48
CA PRO A 116 7.27 -6.81 -5.21
C PRO A 116 7.98 -6.71 -3.85
N VAL A 117 7.21 -6.50 -2.79
CA VAL A 117 7.72 -6.30 -1.42
C VAL A 117 6.88 -7.10 -0.43
N SER A 118 7.49 -7.43 0.71
CA SER A 118 6.74 -7.83 1.91
C SER A 118 6.38 -6.59 2.74
N ALA A 119 5.45 -6.73 3.68
CA ALA A 119 5.16 -5.68 4.67
C ALA A 119 5.15 -6.23 6.09
N ILE A 120 5.62 -5.43 7.04
CA ILE A 120 5.60 -5.73 8.47
C ILE A 120 4.97 -4.53 9.19
N LEU A 121 3.88 -4.77 9.93
CA LEU A 121 3.27 -3.78 10.81
C LEU A 121 3.68 -4.06 12.25
N MET A 122 4.22 -3.05 12.91
CA MET A 122 4.71 -3.16 14.29
C MET A 122 3.56 -2.92 15.27
N ALA A 123 3.07 -3.99 15.92
CA ALA A 123 1.88 -3.95 16.80
C ALA A 123 2.15 -4.50 18.22
N GLY A 124 3.42 -4.62 18.65
CA GLY A 124 3.79 -5.18 19.95
C GLY A 124 3.66 -4.22 21.15
N GLY A 125 3.42 -2.93 20.92
CA GLY A 125 3.42 -1.88 21.92
C GLY A 125 2.20 -1.88 22.88
N LYS A 126 2.39 -1.42 24.12
CA LYS A 126 1.34 -1.36 25.15
C LYS A 126 0.35 -0.20 24.98
N GLY A 127 0.66 0.82 24.19
CA GLY A 127 -0.20 1.98 23.99
C GLY A 127 -0.51 2.77 25.27
N GLU A 128 0.44 2.91 26.18
CA GLU A 128 0.22 3.44 27.56
C GLU A 128 -0.40 4.84 27.60
N ARG A 129 -0.08 5.69 26.61
CA ARG A 129 -0.63 7.07 26.51
C ARG A 129 -2.14 7.11 26.19
N LEU A 130 -2.72 6.01 25.71
CA LEU A 130 -4.14 5.89 25.40
C LEU A 130 -4.93 5.15 26.50
N ARG A 131 -4.35 4.87 27.65
CA ARG A 131 -5.10 4.32 28.79
C ARG A 131 -6.22 5.27 29.22
N PRO A 132 -7.42 4.74 29.59
CA PRO A 132 -7.73 3.32 29.85
C PRO A 132 -8.10 2.50 28.62
N LEU A 133 -8.25 3.07 27.41
CA LEU A 133 -8.72 2.37 26.20
C LEU A 133 -7.86 1.14 25.87
N THR A 134 -6.55 1.24 26.12
CA THR A 134 -5.58 0.18 25.81
C THR A 134 -5.36 -0.83 26.93
N LEU A 135 -6.12 -0.79 28.02
CA LEU A 135 -6.05 -1.80 29.08
C LEU A 135 -6.68 -3.13 28.65
N SER A 136 -7.76 -3.07 27.87
CA SER A 136 -8.53 -4.25 27.43
C SER A 136 -8.45 -4.53 25.93
N SER A 137 -7.95 -3.59 25.12
CA SER A 137 -7.81 -3.75 23.68
C SER A 137 -6.43 -3.23 23.23
N PRO A 138 -5.68 -3.97 22.39
CA PRO A 138 -4.41 -3.45 21.87
C PRO A 138 -4.67 -2.22 21.00
N LYS A 139 -3.78 -1.23 21.07
CA LYS A 139 -3.91 0.06 20.35
C LYS A 139 -4.29 -0.09 18.87
N PRO A 140 -3.69 -1.01 18.09
CA PRO A 140 -4.02 -1.17 16.68
C PRO A 140 -5.47 -1.62 16.42
N LEU A 141 -6.13 -2.25 17.40
CA LEU A 141 -7.54 -2.67 17.30
C LEU A 141 -8.54 -1.61 17.81
N LEU A 142 -8.09 -0.47 18.27
CA LEU A 142 -9.02 0.63 18.57
C LEU A 142 -9.72 1.06 17.28
N ARG A 143 -11.04 1.27 17.37
CA ARG A 143 -11.86 1.61 16.19
C ARG A 143 -11.82 3.11 15.93
N VAL A 144 -11.58 3.44 14.68
CA VAL A 144 -11.68 4.80 14.14
C VAL A 144 -12.69 4.76 12.99
N GLY A 145 -13.88 5.28 13.22
CA GLY A 145 -15.02 5.04 12.36
C GLY A 145 -15.46 3.57 12.39
N GLU A 146 -15.63 2.96 11.22
CA GLU A 146 -16.16 1.60 11.11
C GLU A 146 -15.13 0.48 11.31
N LYS A 147 -13.82 0.78 11.25
CA LYS A 147 -12.75 -0.22 11.22
C LYS A 147 -11.74 0.00 12.36
N ALA A 148 -10.98 -1.05 12.68
CA ALA A 148 -9.80 -0.90 13.51
C ALA A 148 -8.71 -0.11 12.78
N ILE A 149 -7.86 0.61 13.53
CA ILE A 149 -6.79 1.45 12.95
C ILE A 149 -5.91 0.63 12.00
N ILE A 150 -5.51 -0.56 12.42
CA ILE A 150 -4.62 -1.43 11.65
C ILE A 150 -5.25 -1.89 10.33
N ASP A 151 -6.58 -2.03 10.27
CA ASP A 151 -7.27 -2.50 9.07
C ASP A 151 -7.13 -1.52 7.90
N TYR A 152 -7.11 -0.21 8.17
CA TYR A 152 -6.85 0.81 7.14
C TYR A 152 -5.47 0.63 6.50
N ASN A 153 -4.45 0.30 7.32
CA ASN A 153 -3.09 0.08 6.84
C ASN A 153 -2.98 -1.23 6.03
N ILE A 154 -3.61 -2.31 6.52
CA ILE A 154 -3.67 -3.60 5.80
C ILE A 154 -4.36 -3.44 4.44
N GLU A 155 -5.49 -2.74 4.39
CA GLU A 155 -6.20 -2.49 3.13
C GLU A 155 -5.38 -1.64 2.16
N ALA A 156 -4.66 -0.62 2.65
CA ALA A 156 -3.79 0.21 1.83
C ALA A 156 -2.62 -0.61 1.23
N LEU A 157 -2.00 -1.49 2.02
CA LEU A 157 -0.96 -2.41 1.56
C LEU A 157 -1.50 -3.43 0.55
N ARG A 158 -2.68 -4.00 0.78
CA ARG A 158 -3.34 -4.90 -0.19
C ARG A 158 -3.67 -4.19 -1.49
N ARG A 159 -4.18 -2.96 -1.41
CA ARG A 159 -4.42 -2.13 -2.58
C ARG A 159 -3.13 -1.82 -3.35
N ALA A 160 -2.01 -1.72 -2.64
CA ALA A 160 -0.68 -1.61 -3.25
C ALA A 160 -0.14 -2.96 -3.78
N GLY A 161 -0.93 -4.03 -3.72
CA GLY A 161 -0.57 -5.35 -4.26
C GLY A 161 0.46 -6.10 -3.42
N VAL A 162 0.64 -5.74 -2.15
CA VAL A 162 1.52 -6.45 -1.22
C VAL A 162 0.84 -7.77 -0.82
N GLU A 163 1.46 -8.89 -1.16
CA GLU A 163 0.90 -10.23 -0.91
C GLU A 163 1.28 -10.75 0.49
N ASN A 164 2.53 -10.57 0.90
CA ASN A 164 3.04 -11.04 2.18
C ASN A 164 2.99 -9.93 3.22
N ILE A 165 1.99 -10.00 4.11
CA ILE A 165 1.79 -9.02 5.18
C ILE A 165 1.93 -9.71 6.53
N TYR A 166 2.84 -9.21 7.35
CA TYR A 166 3.14 -9.69 8.69
C TYR A 166 2.76 -8.62 9.72
N VAL A 167 2.30 -9.06 10.88
CA VAL A 167 2.03 -8.18 12.03
C VAL A 167 2.81 -8.73 13.23
N THR A 168 3.76 -7.97 13.76
CA THR A 168 4.47 -8.35 14.98
C THR A 168 3.62 -8.02 16.20
N VAL A 169 3.44 -8.98 17.09
CA VAL A 169 2.52 -8.88 18.22
C VAL A 169 3.18 -9.29 19.53
N ASN A 170 2.88 -8.56 20.61
CA ASN A 170 3.37 -8.85 21.96
C ASN A 170 2.27 -8.57 22.99
N TYR A 171 1.96 -7.29 23.27
CA TYR A 171 0.92 -6.92 24.21
C TYR A 171 -0.47 -7.29 23.69
N LEU A 172 -1.26 -8.01 24.50
CA LEU A 172 -2.59 -8.54 24.14
C LEU A 172 -2.59 -9.29 22.78
N ALA A 173 -1.50 -10.01 22.50
CA ALA A 173 -1.23 -10.66 21.23
C ALA A 173 -2.37 -11.56 20.72
N ASP A 174 -3.05 -12.28 21.64
CA ASP A 174 -4.12 -13.20 21.26
C ASP A 174 -5.31 -12.51 20.57
N GLN A 175 -5.57 -11.24 20.91
CA GLN A 175 -6.63 -10.47 20.27
C GLN A 175 -6.27 -10.12 18.82
N LEU A 176 -5.02 -9.72 18.55
CA LEU A 176 -4.54 -9.46 17.19
C LEU A 176 -4.48 -10.74 16.37
N ILE A 177 -4.03 -11.85 16.95
CA ILE A 177 -4.00 -13.16 16.28
C ILE A 177 -5.42 -13.58 15.90
N ALA A 178 -6.37 -13.46 16.81
CA ALA A 178 -7.77 -13.77 16.55
C ALA A 178 -8.40 -12.84 15.49
N HIS A 179 -8.06 -11.55 15.50
CA HIS A 179 -8.55 -10.57 14.53
C HIS A 179 -8.11 -10.90 13.09
N PHE A 180 -6.89 -11.41 12.92
CA PHE A 180 -6.35 -11.76 11.62
C PHE A 180 -6.51 -13.23 11.23
N ALA A 181 -7.20 -14.05 12.04
CA ALA A 181 -7.52 -15.42 11.65
C ALA A 181 -8.26 -15.44 10.31
N ASP A 182 -7.84 -16.33 9.41
CA ASP A 182 -8.43 -16.51 8.07
C ASP A 182 -8.39 -15.28 7.12
N THR A 183 -7.63 -14.25 7.47
CA THR A 183 -7.50 -13.05 6.64
C THR A 183 -6.33 -13.09 5.66
N GLY A 184 -5.42 -14.06 5.76
CA GLY A 184 -4.18 -14.09 4.98
C GLY A 184 -3.07 -13.17 5.52
N VAL A 185 -3.29 -12.50 6.66
CA VAL A 185 -2.27 -11.74 7.39
C VAL A 185 -1.61 -12.66 8.42
N SER A 186 -0.28 -12.72 8.45
CA SER A 186 0.45 -13.59 9.36
C SER A 186 0.90 -12.83 10.61
N CYS A 187 0.43 -13.24 11.79
CA CYS A 187 0.89 -12.68 13.06
C CYS A 187 2.19 -13.37 13.53
N ILE A 188 3.18 -12.57 13.92
CA ILE A 188 4.46 -13.03 14.47
C ILE A 188 4.51 -12.63 15.94
N ARG A 189 4.42 -13.63 16.84
CA ARG A 189 4.51 -13.38 18.28
C ARG A 189 5.96 -13.15 18.69
N GLU A 190 6.23 -11.99 19.27
CA GLU A 190 7.54 -11.68 19.86
C GLU A 190 7.70 -12.48 21.17
N PRO A 191 8.85 -13.15 21.39
CA PRO A 191 9.12 -13.85 22.64
C PRO A 191 9.24 -12.88 23.84
N ARG A 192 9.64 -11.64 23.56
CA ARG A 192 9.69 -10.48 24.46
C ARG A 192 9.56 -9.22 23.58
N PHE A 193 9.34 -8.07 24.16
CA PHE A 193 9.33 -6.82 23.39
C PHE A 193 10.73 -6.52 22.83
N LEU A 194 10.84 -6.53 21.49
CA LEU A 194 12.09 -6.38 20.76
C LEU A 194 12.31 -4.97 20.18
N GLY A 195 11.60 -3.98 20.68
CA GLY A 195 11.67 -2.60 20.16
C GLY A 195 10.79 -2.39 18.95
N THR A 196 11.04 -1.31 18.19
CA THR A 196 10.21 -0.95 17.06
C THR A 196 10.58 -1.72 15.77
N ILE A 197 11.77 -2.34 15.68
CA ILE A 197 12.16 -3.07 14.47
C ILE A 197 12.76 -4.45 14.72
N GLY A 198 13.22 -4.75 15.95
CA GLY A 198 13.90 -6.00 16.23
C GLY A 198 13.10 -7.25 15.89
N ALA A 199 11.76 -7.18 16.03
CA ALA A 199 10.86 -8.27 15.65
C ALA A 199 10.78 -8.52 14.13
N ALA A 200 11.22 -7.60 13.28
CA ALA A 200 11.24 -7.80 11.84
C ALA A 200 12.15 -8.97 11.41
N ARG A 201 13.19 -9.27 12.20
CA ARG A 201 14.07 -10.44 12.01
C ARG A 201 13.33 -11.77 12.04
N LEU A 202 12.19 -11.85 12.72
CA LEU A 202 11.41 -13.06 12.87
C LEU A 202 10.50 -13.35 11.66
N ALA A 203 10.31 -12.36 10.78
CA ALA A 203 9.51 -12.55 9.57
C ALA A 203 10.25 -13.43 8.56
N PRO A 204 9.55 -14.36 7.88
CA PRO A 204 10.16 -15.23 6.86
C PRO A 204 10.36 -14.45 5.55
N LEU A 205 11.28 -13.50 5.57
CA LEU A 205 11.62 -12.66 4.42
C LEU A 205 12.55 -13.38 3.46
N PRO A 206 12.40 -13.19 2.13
CA PRO A 206 13.40 -13.65 1.18
C PRO A 206 14.72 -12.93 1.41
N ALA A 207 15.84 -13.59 1.08
CA ALA A 207 17.19 -13.04 1.28
C ALA A 207 17.39 -11.73 0.51
N GLU A 208 16.86 -11.67 -0.69
CA GLU A 208 16.86 -10.49 -1.55
C GLU A 208 15.50 -9.80 -1.55
N GLY A 209 15.47 -8.54 -1.99
CA GLY A 209 14.26 -7.73 -2.10
C GLY A 209 14.13 -6.70 -0.99
N HIS A 210 12.90 -6.22 -0.83
CA HIS A 210 12.59 -5.07 0.02
C HIS A 210 11.37 -5.35 0.88
N THR A 211 11.32 -4.73 2.05
CA THR A 211 10.18 -4.84 2.98
C THR A 211 9.74 -3.46 3.45
N ILE A 212 8.44 -3.20 3.35
CA ILE A 212 7.82 -2.06 4.02
C ILE A 212 7.70 -2.41 5.50
N VAL A 213 8.26 -1.58 6.37
CA VAL A 213 8.06 -1.67 7.83
C VAL A 213 7.34 -0.42 8.29
N MET A 214 6.25 -0.56 9.01
CA MET A 214 5.48 0.59 9.46
C MET A 214 4.85 0.40 10.83
N ASN A 215 4.59 1.52 11.52
CA ASN A 215 3.77 1.54 12.72
C ASN A 215 2.34 1.12 12.37
N SER A 216 1.69 0.37 13.25
CA SER A 216 0.34 -0.16 13.05
C SER A 216 -0.79 0.80 13.48
N ASP A 217 -0.43 1.95 14.04
CA ASP A 217 -1.31 2.93 14.65
C ASP A 217 -1.42 4.24 13.86
N LEU A 218 -1.13 4.18 12.57
CA LEU A 218 -1.14 5.32 11.66
C LEU A 218 -2.44 5.38 10.85
N LEU A 219 -2.90 6.61 10.63
CA LEU A 219 -3.84 6.95 9.56
C LEU A 219 -3.08 7.77 8.52
N THR A 220 -2.90 7.21 7.32
CA THR A 220 -2.02 7.83 6.32
C THR A 220 -2.56 7.66 4.89
N SER A 221 -2.28 8.66 4.06
CA SER A 221 -2.48 8.61 2.61
C SER A 221 -1.18 8.42 1.84
N VAL A 222 -0.15 7.85 2.47
CA VAL A 222 1.14 7.59 1.82
C VAL A 222 0.97 6.78 0.54
N SER A 223 1.62 7.21 -0.53
CA SER A 223 1.74 6.42 -1.76
C SER A 223 2.87 5.40 -1.60
N PHE A 224 2.51 4.15 -1.29
CA PHE A 224 3.50 3.06 -1.22
C PHE A 224 4.18 2.83 -2.58
N GLU A 225 3.49 3.09 -3.69
CA GLU A 225 4.05 3.03 -5.04
C GLU A 225 5.17 4.07 -5.22
N ASP A 226 4.92 5.35 -4.86
CA ASP A 226 5.94 6.39 -4.99
C ASP A 226 7.10 6.18 -4.02
N LEU A 227 6.81 5.70 -2.81
CA LEU A 227 7.85 5.37 -1.82
C LEU A 227 8.77 4.25 -2.34
N TYR A 228 8.18 3.19 -2.92
CA TYR A 228 8.93 2.09 -3.53
C TYR A 228 9.76 2.56 -4.74
N LEU A 229 9.15 3.29 -5.67
CA LEU A 229 9.84 3.77 -6.84
C LEU A 229 11.02 4.68 -6.47
N ARG A 230 10.84 5.57 -5.49
CA ARG A 230 11.94 6.39 -4.97
C ARG A 230 13.04 5.56 -4.36
N HIS A 231 12.68 4.52 -3.60
CA HIS A 231 13.64 3.62 -2.96
C HIS A 231 14.54 2.93 -4.00
N VAL A 232 13.94 2.36 -5.04
CA VAL A 232 14.69 1.64 -6.08
C VAL A 232 15.41 2.58 -7.04
N ASP A 233 14.83 3.74 -7.39
CA ASP A 233 15.46 4.72 -8.29
C ASP A 233 16.73 5.34 -7.71
N GLN A 234 16.76 5.52 -6.39
CA GLN A 234 17.92 6.05 -5.67
C GLN A 234 18.86 4.94 -5.17
N ASP A 235 18.51 3.67 -5.41
CA ASP A 235 19.23 2.51 -4.93
C ASP A 235 19.53 2.60 -3.42
N ASN A 236 18.51 2.99 -2.64
CA ASN A 236 18.65 3.18 -1.20
C ASN A 236 18.70 1.83 -0.47
N ASP A 237 19.39 1.81 0.67
CA ASP A 237 19.33 0.73 1.64
C ASP A 237 18.09 0.87 2.54
N ILE A 238 17.77 2.13 2.86
CA ILE A 238 16.56 2.51 3.61
C ILE A 238 15.92 3.72 2.95
N THR A 239 14.59 3.75 2.86
CA THR A 239 13.84 4.96 2.53
C THR A 239 12.80 5.23 3.61
N ILE A 240 12.81 6.44 4.18
CA ILE A 240 11.95 6.88 5.26
C ILE A 240 10.84 7.75 4.68
N ALA A 241 9.57 7.41 4.95
CA ALA A 241 8.49 8.37 4.72
C ALA A 241 8.54 9.44 5.81
N THR A 242 8.38 10.72 5.42
CA THR A 242 8.47 11.84 6.34
C THR A 242 7.22 12.71 6.26
N THR A 243 6.98 13.46 7.34
CA THR A 243 5.94 14.49 7.39
C THR A 243 6.58 15.83 7.75
N PRO A 244 6.14 16.95 7.15
CA PRO A 244 6.65 18.25 7.53
C PRO A 244 6.22 18.60 8.96
N TYR A 245 7.16 19.05 9.76
CA TYR A 245 6.92 19.55 11.11
C TYR A 245 7.41 20.98 11.22
N ASN A 246 6.50 21.91 11.43
CA ASN A 246 6.80 23.33 11.50
C ASN A 246 6.78 23.79 12.98
N LEU A 247 7.89 24.36 13.40
CA LEU A 247 8.03 24.98 14.72
C LEU A 247 8.08 26.50 14.53
N SER A 248 7.03 27.18 14.95
CA SER A 248 6.99 28.63 14.95
C SER A 248 7.31 29.19 16.34
N VAL A 249 8.29 30.07 16.41
CA VAL A 249 8.61 30.79 17.63
C VAL A 249 7.74 32.06 17.68
N PRO A 250 6.85 32.24 18.70
CA PRO A 250 5.90 33.37 18.71
C PRO A 250 6.53 34.71 19.08
N TYR A 251 7.86 34.77 19.18
CA TYR A 251 8.65 35.92 19.57
C TYR A 251 9.76 36.22 18.56
N ALA A 252 10.29 37.43 18.59
CA ALA A 252 11.53 37.74 17.89
C ALA A 252 12.70 36.94 18.50
N VAL A 253 13.48 36.28 17.66
CA VAL A 253 14.67 35.52 18.04
C VAL A 253 15.91 36.32 17.76
N LEU A 254 16.81 36.43 18.73
CA LEU A 254 18.07 37.11 18.63
C LEU A 254 19.21 36.14 18.28
N ALA A 255 19.96 36.43 17.24
CA ALA A 255 21.25 35.78 17.06
C ALA A 255 22.29 36.59 17.88
N THR A 256 23.13 35.85 18.67
CA THR A 256 24.09 36.51 19.57
C THR A 256 25.49 35.96 19.39
N ASP A 257 26.49 36.83 19.59
CA ASP A 257 27.89 36.49 19.75
C ASP A 257 28.35 37.00 21.10
N GLY A 258 28.48 36.11 22.07
CA GLY A 258 28.66 36.46 23.49
C GLY A 258 27.47 37.30 23.98
N SER A 259 27.75 38.52 24.46
CA SER A 259 26.70 39.46 24.92
C SER A 259 26.19 40.41 23.82
N ARG A 260 26.71 40.31 22.60
CA ARG A 260 26.34 41.22 21.51
C ARG A 260 25.25 40.58 20.65
N VAL A 261 24.19 41.32 20.33
CA VAL A 261 23.17 40.91 19.36
C VAL A 261 23.73 41.19 17.96
N THR A 262 23.71 40.16 17.09
CA THR A 262 24.22 40.22 15.71
C THR A 262 23.12 40.26 14.67
N ALA A 263 21.92 39.67 14.98
CA ALA A 263 20.74 39.74 14.13
C ALA A 263 19.46 39.57 14.98
N ILE A 264 18.33 39.92 14.39
CA ILE A 264 17.00 39.71 14.95
C ILE A 264 16.09 39.15 13.84
N GLU A 265 15.33 38.10 14.13
CA GLU A 265 14.35 37.53 13.23
C GLU A 265 12.98 37.50 13.91
N GLU A 266 11.99 38.15 13.32
CA GLU A 266 10.64 38.26 13.90
C GLU A 266 9.84 37.00 13.62
N LYS A 267 9.41 36.30 14.68
CA LYS A 267 8.55 35.10 14.64
C LYS A 267 9.03 34.03 13.64
N PRO A 268 10.28 33.57 13.72
CA PRO A 268 10.82 32.62 12.77
C PRO A 268 10.04 31.30 12.78
N SER A 269 9.94 30.68 11.60
CA SER A 269 9.36 29.36 11.45
C SER A 269 10.42 28.40 10.90
N LEU A 270 10.72 27.36 11.66
CA LEU A 270 11.63 26.29 11.26
C LEU A 270 10.83 25.10 10.76
N SER A 271 11.17 24.58 9.59
CA SER A 271 10.54 23.40 9.00
C SER A 271 11.50 22.21 9.05
N PHE A 272 11.04 21.11 9.59
CA PHE A 272 11.77 19.87 9.71
C PHE A 272 11.03 18.75 8.96
N GLN A 273 11.77 17.70 8.55
CA GLN A 273 11.22 16.46 8.06
C GLN A 273 11.17 15.47 9.22
N ALA A 274 9.99 15.31 9.81
CA ALA A 274 9.79 14.35 10.91
C ALA A 274 9.60 12.94 10.35
N ASN A 275 10.13 11.95 11.04
CA ASN A 275 9.97 10.54 10.73
C ASN A 275 8.50 10.11 10.89
N ALA A 276 7.89 9.61 9.82
CA ALA A 276 6.48 9.23 9.80
C ALA A 276 6.21 7.79 10.28
N GLY A 277 7.23 7.05 10.68
CA GLY A 277 7.07 5.65 11.13
C GLY A 277 6.72 4.68 10.00
N ILE A 278 7.10 4.98 8.77
CA ILE A 278 6.91 4.15 7.58
C ILE A 278 8.22 4.12 6.82
N TYR A 279 8.70 2.93 6.51
CA TYR A 279 10.02 2.71 5.93
C TYR A 279 9.97 1.67 4.83
N ILE A 280 10.94 1.72 3.92
CA ILE A 280 11.34 0.56 3.10
C ILE A 280 12.78 0.23 3.43
N PHE A 281 13.03 -1.04 3.73
CA PHE A 281 14.35 -1.59 4.01
C PHE A 281 14.72 -2.62 2.94
N ARG A 282 16.00 -2.71 2.59
CA ARG A 282 16.53 -3.92 1.97
C ARG A 282 16.43 -5.08 2.96
N ASN A 283 15.98 -6.23 2.50
CA ASN A 283 15.76 -7.41 3.35
C ASN A 283 17.05 -7.84 4.08
N SER A 284 18.20 -7.71 3.44
CA SER A 284 19.49 -8.01 4.05
C SER A 284 19.74 -7.29 5.37
N LEU A 285 19.28 -6.02 5.49
CA LEU A 285 19.40 -5.26 6.75
C LEU A 285 18.51 -5.86 7.85
N LEU A 286 17.27 -6.19 7.54
CA LEU A 286 16.34 -6.79 8.50
C LEU A 286 16.79 -8.18 8.94
N LEU A 287 17.32 -8.97 8.00
CA LEU A 287 17.86 -10.31 8.27
C LEU A 287 19.18 -10.28 9.07
N SER A 288 19.93 -9.17 9.03
CA SER A 288 21.16 -8.99 9.82
C SER A 288 20.91 -8.52 11.25
N LEU A 289 19.67 -8.14 11.60
CA LEU A 289 19.36 -7.73 12.97
C LEU A 289 19.72 -8.84 13.96
N PRO A 290 20.29 -8.49 15.13
CA PRO A 290 20.67 -9.48 16.12
C PRO A 290 19.42 -10.19 16.65
N ALA A 291 19.50 -11.52 16.77
CA ALA A 291 18.42 -12.31 17.36
C ALA A 291 18.24 -11.89 18.83
N ASP A 292 16.98 -11.88 19.28
CA ASP A 292 16.64 -11.61 20.67
C ASP A 292 17.21 -10.31 21.27
N THR A 293 17.44 -9.29 20.45
CA THR A 293 17.93 -8.00 20.93
C THR A 293 16.91 -6.91 20.62
N ARG A 294 16.63 -6.10 21.62
CA ARG A 294 15.80 -4.91 21.41
C ARG A 294 16.54 -3.96 20.46
N THR A 295 15.89 -3.65 19.34
CA THR A 295 16.41 -2.71 18.34
C THR A 295 15.27 -1.76 17.96
N ASP A 296 15.54 -0.48 18.02
CA ASP A 296 14.60 0.54 17.54
C ASP A 296 14.98 1.00 16.13
N ALA A 297 14.00 1.38 15.31
CA ALA A 297 14.25 1.74 13.91
C ALA A 297 15.24 2.91 13.75
N PRO A 298 15.21 3.97 14.60
CA PRO A 298 16.22 5.03 14.54
C PRO A 298 17.64 4.53 14.74
N ASP A 299 17.85 3.56 15.65
CA ASP A 299 19.20 3.02 15.93
C ASP A 299 19.77 2.28 14.70
N LEU A 300 18.94 1.49 14.01
CA LEU A 300 19.35 0.82 12.78
C LEU A 300 19.65 1.83 11.66
N ILE A 301 18.81 2.86 11.53
CA ILE A 301 19.01 3.92 10.53
C ILE A 301 20.36 4.63 10.78
N GLU A 302 20.66 4.99 12.02
CA GLU A 302 21.91 5.65 12.40
C GLU A 302 23.14 4.75 12.13
N GLN A 303 23.03 3.45 12.42
CA GLN A 303 24.07 2.47 12.10
C GLN A 303 24.33 2.39 10.59
N VAL A 304 23.29 2.35 9.77
CA VAL A 304 23.41 2.30 8.30
C VAL A 304 24.08 3.57 7.76
N ILE A 305 23.65 4.76 8.25
CA ILE A 305 24.27 6.04 7.89
C ILE A 305 25.77 6.06 8.27
N SER A 306 26.08 5.65 9.49
CA SER A 306 27.46 5.61 10.00
C SER A 306 28.35 4.65 9.24
N ALA A 307 27.78 3.57 8.69
CA ALA A 307 28.48 2.61 7.83
C ALA A 307 28.60 3.08 6.35
N GLY A 308 28.11 4.27 6.01
CA GLY A 308 28.15 4.81 4.64
C GLY A 308 27.06 4.27 3.72
N GLY A 309 26.03 3.62 4.28
CA GLY A 309 24.86 3.16 3.53
C GLY A 309 23.96 4.31 3.07
N ARG A 310 23.14 4.04 2.07
CA ARG A 310 22.25 5.04 1.45
C ARG A 310 20.89 5.08 2.13
N VAL A 311 20.64 6.15 2.87
CA VAL A 311 19.34 6.42 3.52
C VAL A 311 18.68 7.61 2.85
N GLY A 312 17.59 7.37 2.13
CA GLY A 312 16.79 8.40 1.50
C GLY A 312 15.50 8.69 2.28
N PHE A 313 14.77 9.74 1.85
CA PHE A 313 13.47 10.04 2.42
C PHE A 313 12.46 10.48 1.36
N MET A 314 11.17 10.36 1.69
CA MET A 314 10.06 10.85 0.86
C MET A 314 9.01 11.53 1.74
N PRO A 315 8.72 12.83 1.51
CA PRO A 315 7.62 13.50 2.19
C PRO A 315 6.26 12.90 1.77
N ILE A 316 5.38 12.66 2.74
CA ILE A 316 4.00 12.24 2.52
C ILE A 316 3.21 13.45 2.03
N ALA A 317 2.57 13.32 0.86
CA ALA A 317 1.60 14.28 0.39
C ALA A 317 0.21 13.89 0.90
N GLY A 318 -0.37 14.71 1.79
CA GLY A 318 -1.72 14.50 2.34
C GLY A 318 -1.76 14.12 3.81
N THR A 319 -2.68 13.23 4.18
CA THR A 319 -2.96 12.91 5.58
C THR A 319 -1.90 12.01 6.19
N TRP A 320 -1.43 12.37 7.36
CA TRP A 320 -0.65 11.54 8.25
C TRP A 320 -1.01 11.87 9.70
N ILE A 321 -1.48 10.89 10.44
CA ILE A 321 -1.83 11.00 11.86
C ILE A 321 -1.24 9.80 12.58
N ASP A 322 -0.33 10.04 13.52
CA ASP A 322 0.06 9.07 14.54
C ASP A 322 -0.95 9.16 15.68
N ILE A 323 -1.70 8.10 15.91
CA ILE A 323 -2.71 8.06 16.97
C ILE A 323 -2.00 7.80 18.31
N GLY A 324 -1.18 8.75 18.74
CA GLY A 324 -0.33 8.65 19.93
C GLY A 324 -1.00 9.09 21.22
N SER A 325 -2.04 9.91 21.15
CA SER A 325 -2.73 10.50 22.29
C SER A 325 -4.25 10.44 22.15
N HIS A 326 -4.99 10.75 23.23
CA HIS A 326 -6.45 10.85 23.18
C HIS A 326 -6.94 11.96 22.22
N ASP A 327 -6.17 13.03 22.05
CA ASP A 327 -6.51 14.10 21.11
C ASP A 327 -6.37 13.64 19.67
N ASP A 328 -5.27 12.94 19.35
CA ASP A 328 -5.05 12.36 18.04
C ASP A 328 -6.13 11.33 17.70
N PHE A 329 -6.50 10.49 18.67
CA PHE A 329 -7.57 9.51 18.50
C PHE A 329 -8.91 10.19 18.20
N ARG A 330 -9.28 11.25 18.96
CA ARG A 330 -10.51 12.01 18.67
C ARG A 330 -10.45 12.72 17.33
N HIS A 331 -9.29 13.24 16.94
CA HIS A 331 -9.10 13.87 15.63
C HIS A 331 -9.28 12.86 14.49
N ALA A 332 -8.68 11.69 14.62
CA ALA A 332 -8.83 10.59 13.65
C ALA A 332 -10.30 10.14 13.52
N CYS A 333 -11.04 9.99 14.62
CA CYS A 333 -12.46 9.64 14.61
C CYS A 333 -13.29 10.68 13.83
N ARG A 334 -13.13 11.98 14.12
CA ARG A 334 -13.83 13.06 13.40
C ARG A 334 -13.52 13.07 11.91
N LEU A 335 -12.26 12.85 11.53
CA LEU A 335 -11.86 12.79 10.13
C LEU A 335 -12.59 11.67 9.40
N MET A 336 -12.65 10.48 10.00
CA MET A 336 -13.27 9.31 9.38
C MET A 336 -14.81 9.40 9.31
N GLU A 337 -15.46 10.03 10.29
CA GLU A 337 -16.89 10.36 10.24
C GLU A 337 -17.20 11.26 9.04
N HIS A 338 -16.36 12.28 8.82
CA HIS A 338 -16.53 13.19 7.68
C HIS A 338 -16.32 12.47 6.33
N VAL A 339 -15.33 11.61 6.21
CA VAL A 339 -15.09 10.81 5.00
C VAL A 339 -16.26 9.85 4.72
N SER A 340 -16.81 9.24 5.75
CA SER A 340 -17.97 8.32 5.61
C SER A 340 -19.25 9.05 5.21
N SER A 341 -19.45 10.29 5.61
CA SER A 341 -20.63 11.11 5.24
C SER A 341 -20.60 11.61 3.79
N LEU A 342 -19.45 11.53 3.10
CA LEU A 342 -19.26 11.93 1.71
C LEU A 342 -19.37 10.76 0.70
N ARG A 343 -19.57 9.53 1.20
CA ARG A 343 -19.80 8.31 0.39
C ARG A 343 -21.27 7.96 0.31
#